data_a97d99d3e16f0d9d36b6fbc8aab55b1e
#
_entry.id   a97d99d3e16f0d9d36b6fbc8aab55b1e
#
_cell.length_a   1.000
_cell.length_b   1.000
_cell.length_c   1.000
_cell.angle_alpha   90.00
_cell.angle_beta   90.00
_cell.angle_gamma   90.00
#
_symmetry.space_group_name_H-M   'P 1'
#
loop_
_entity.id
_entity.type
_entity.pdbx_description
1 polymer ?
#
loop_
_entity_poly.entity_id
_entity_poly.type
_entity_poly.pdbx_seq_one_letter_code
_entity_poly.pdbx_strand_id
1 'polypeptide(L)'
;MQIWQRLGAVAIAASLLSGCVNTKFKTDATVQSFVVADEPYAAGVGRDIIAQGGKAGDAVAAMALAMTASLPSRVGLTGGGVCVLFDAASKKARTIDFLPRPAGAGVVAMPAMARGLYAVQAAAGVMRWEQVVAPAEQLAQFSPGLSRALVQDLGTFGGRLAPDSETRRRFLGSGTPAVGAVVGQPELAATLSILRRQGVGAFYNGPLAATVAQGTGIDPAQLRAYQPRVVGTLTVPFDITDLHVPDMSDPETGAALVQAWKSVAALPPAERATRAAQLLGATGKGATAAGAGVMVIDPDENGAACAFTQGAPFGTGRGIPGTGMLVAQGVDRGGFGAPALIANSIIGRTLFAGVGTANGDDGPAAGPAALLSVALPAGLEDKSTATQIQAARPQSIPGRVSFVGCRVSVEDGIRYCQAVNDPRAASLALTVESERKRD
;
A
#
# COMPACT_ATOMS: atom_id res chain seq x y z
N MET A 1 -45.57 69.58 25.10
CA MET A 1 -44.36 69.06 25.72
C MET A 1 -44.46 67.50 25.95
N GLN A 2 -45.15 66.77 25.07
CA GLN A 2 -45.34 65.30 25.22
C GLN A 2 -44.97 64.48 23.93
N ILE A 3 -44.56 65.12 22.85
CA ILE A 3 -44.27 64.48 21.59
C ILE A 3 -42.78 64.07 21.48
N TRP A 4 -41.91 64.73 22.19
CA TRP A 4 -40.45 64.46 22.12
C TRP A 4 -39.94 63.30 22.99
N GLN A 5 -40.76 62.84 23.97
CA GLN A 5 -40.38 61.69 24.84
C GLN A 5 -40.68 60.32 24.19
N ARG A 6 -41.49 60.26 23.16
CA ARG A 6 -41.84 58.99 22.49
C ARG A 6 -40.88 58.64 21.35
N LEU A 7 -40.11 59.56 20.81
CA LEU A 7 -39.15 59.29 19.74
C LEU A 7 -37.77 58.82 20.30
N GLY A 8 -37.43 59.10 21.54
CA GLY A 8 -36.19 58.65 22.16
C GLY A 8 -36.21 57.17 22.56
N ALA A 9 -37.38 56.62 22.89
CA ALA A 9 -37.50 55.22 23.31
C ALA A 9 -37.49 54.22 22.16
N VAL A 10 -37.85 54.61 20.93
CA VAL A 10 -37.84 53.75 19.74
C VAL A 10 -36.44 53.66 19.16
N ALA A 11 -35.60 54.70 19.28
CA ALA A 11 -34.20 54.69 18.78
C ALA A 11 -33.25 53.81 19.64
N ILE A 12 -33.53 53.63 20.93
CA ILE A 12 -32.74 52.80 21.82
C ILE A 12 -33.10 51.29 21.66
N ALA A 13 -34.36 50.97 21.31
CA ALA A 13 -34.76 49.61 21.05
C ALA A 13 -34.24 49.03 19.72
N ALA A 14 -33.97 49.89 18.73
CA ALA A 14 -33.42 49.48 17.43
C ALA A 14 -31.93 49.20 17.45
N SER A 15 -31.20 49.79 18.40
CA SER A 15 -29.73 49.57 18.56
C SER A 15 -29.35 48.31 19.33
N LEU A 16 -30.29 47.65 19.99
CA LEU A 16 -30.04 46.40 20.74
C LEU A 16 -30.28 45.12 19.90
N LEU A 17 -30.80 45.23 18.69
CA LEU A 17 -31.05 44.10 17.78
C LEU A 17 -29.97 43.89 16.72
N SER A 18 -28.92 44.76 16.69
CA SER A 18 -27.80 44.62 15.73
C SER A 18 -26.63 43.76 16.28
N GLY A 19 -26.81 43.13 17.43
CA GLY A 19 -25.83 42.26 18.03
C GLY A 19 -26.01 40.77 17.69
N CYS A 20 -26.43 40.44 16.48
CA CYS A 20 -26.20 39.09 15.95
C CYS A 20 -24.70 38.97 15.68
N VAL A 21 -23.97 38.63 16.73
CA VAL A 21 -22.61 38.14 16.62
C VAL A 21 -22.66 36.98 15.64
N ASN A 22 -22.16 37.24 14.46
CA ASN A 22 -21.88 36.22 13.46
C ASN A 22 -20.68 35.42 13.97
N THR A 23 -20.89 34.64 15.06
CA THR A 23 -19.97 33.60 15.46
C THR A 23 -20.01 32.60 14.32
N LYS A 24 -19.13 32.80 13.34
CA LYS A 24 -18.71 31.70 12.48
C LYS A 24 -18.16 30.66 13.45
N PHE A 25 -18.99 29.70 13.83
CA PHE A 25 -18.48 28.46 14.39
C PHE A 25 -17.55 27.91 13.31
N LYS A 26 -16.25 28.11 13.44
CA LYS A 26 -15.26 27.28 12.77
C LYS A 26 -15.44 25.89 13.36
N THR A 27 -16.34 25.11 12.83
CA THR A 27 -16.29 23.67 13.00
C THR A 27 -15.05 23.25 12.24
N ASP A 28 -13.98 22.94 12.97
CA ASP A 28 -12.83 22.26 12.39
C ASP A 28 -13.38 20.97 11.79
N ALA A 29 -13.39 20.88 10.46
CA ALA A 29 -13.92 19.71 9.79
C ALA A 29 -12.96 18.55 10.06
N THR A 30 -13.41 17.56 10.81
CA THR A 30 -12.66 16.32 10.97
C THR A 30 -12.49 15.66 9.61
N VAL A 31 -11.24 15.48 9.19
CA VAL A 31 -10.90 14.79 7.95
C VAL A 31 -10.45 13.38 8.28
N GLN A 32 -11.04 12.41 7.62
CA GLN A 32 -10.68 11.01 7.77
C GLN A 32 -9.66 10.59 6.72
N SER A 33 -8.61 9.91 7.18
CA SER A 33 -7.62 9.22 6.37
C SER A 33 -7.76 7.72 6.57
N PHE A 34 -7.34 6.95 5.59
CA PHE A 34 -7.49 5.51 5.59
C PHE A 34 -6.15 4.86 5.30
N VAL A 35 -5.80 3.88 6.12
CA VAL A 35 -4.55 3.13 6.02
C VAL A 35 -4.87 1.64 6.09
N VAL A 36 -4.45 0.89 5.09
CA VAL A 36 -4.64 -0.57 5.06
C VAL A 36 -3.33 -1.24 4.67
N ALA A 37 -2.99 -2.32 5.36
CA ALA A 37 -1.82 -3.13 5.04
C ALA A 37 -2.11 -4.63 5.25
N ASP A 38 -1.47 -5.48 4.47
CA ASP A 38 -1.56 -6.94 4.62
C ASP A 38 -0.82 -7.46 5.87
N GLU A 39 -0.23 -6.55 6.64
CA GLU A 39 0.49 -6.85 7.87
C GLU A 39 0.13 -5.82 8.97
N PRO A 40 -0.32 -6.27 10.16
CA PRO A 40 -0.89 -5.36 11.18
C PRO A 40 0.07 -4.30 11.71
N TYR A 41 1.34 -4.65 11.95
CA TYR A 41 2.33 -3.68 12.45
C TYR A 41 2.62 -2.60 11.41
N ALA A 42 2.68 -2.98 10.12
CA ALA A 42 2.83 -2.04 9.04
C ALA A 42 1.64 -1.07 8.97
N ALA A 43 0.40 -1.54 9.13
CA ALA A 43 -0.76 -0.66 9.20
C ALA A 43 -0.66 0.34 10.37
N GLY A 44 -0.19 -0.11 11.54
CA GLY A 44 0.10 0.76 12.69
C GLY A 44 1.13 1.84 12.35
N VAL A 45 2.22 1.47 11.68
CA VAL A 45 3.24 2.42 11.22
C VAL A 45 2.64 3.44 10.25
N GLY A 46 1.84 3.02 9.28
CA GLY A 46 1.17 3.93 8.33
C GLY A 46 0.25 4.93 9.04
N ARG A 47 -0.54 4.47 10.01
CA ARG A 47 -1.37 5.35 10.87
C ARG A 47 -0.51 6.40 11.58
N ASP A 48 0.60 5.99 12.18
CA ASP A 48 1.44 6.89 12.97
C ASP A 48 2.16 7.92 12.08
N ILE A 49 2.55 7.55 10.87
CA ILE A 49 3.09 8.48 9.86
C ILE A 49 2.04 9.54 9.46
N ILE A 50 0.80 9.12 9.17
CA ILE A 50 -0.28 10.07 8.85
C ILE A 50 -0.58 10.97 10.05
N ALA A 51 -0.66 10.43 11.26
CA ALA A 51 -0.91 11.19 12.48
C ALA A 51 0.20 12.24 12.77
N GLN A 52 1.42 12.00 12.33
CA GLN A 52 2.55 12.93 12.42
C GLN A 52 2.59 13.96 11.28
N GLY A 53 1.59 14.01 10.41
CA GLY A 53 1.49 14.95 9.29
C GLY A 53 2.17 14.47 7.99
N GLY A 54 2.56 13.21 7.91
CA GLY A 54 3.00 12.59 6.67
C GLY A 54 1.87 12.44 5.65
N LYS A 55 2.24 12.30 4.39
CA LYS A 55 1.30 12.07 3.28
C LYS A 55 1.29 10.62 2.82
N ALA A 56 0.44 10.31 1.85
CA ALA A 56 0.23 8.95 1.36
C ALA A 56 1.55 8.26 0.94
N GLY A 57 2.46 8.98 0.27
CA GLY A 57 3.76 8.43 -0.13
C GLY A 57 4.69 8.12 1.03
N ASP A 58 4.69 8.94 2.09
CA ASP A 58 5.47 8.68 3.31
C ASP A 58 4.95 7.43 4.02
N ALA A 59 3.63 7.34 4.20
CA ALA A 59 3.00 6.22 4.89
C ALA A 59 3.22 4.90 4.16
N VAL A 60 3.03 4.87 2.83
CA VAL A 60 3.28 3.68 2.01
C VAL A 60 4.74 3.24 2.09
N ALA A 61 5.70 4.17 1.97
CA ALA A 61 7.11 3.83 2.05
C ALA A 61 7.50 3.30 3.45
N ALA A 62 7.00 3.91 4.52
CA ALA A 62 7.24 3.47 5.89
C ALA A 62 6.62 2.08 6.17
N MET A 63 5.38 1.84 5.68
CA MET A 63 4.72 0.53 5.80
C MET A 63 5.50 -0.57 5.08
N ALA A 64 5.96 -0.31 3.85
CA ALA A 64 6.74 -1.29 3.10
C ALA A 64 8.08 -1.60 3.76
N LEU A 65 8.77 -0.58 4.28
CA LEU A 65 9.99 -0.77 5.06
C LEU A 65 9.73 -1.56 6.34
N ALA A 66 8.64 -1.27 7.06
CA ALA A 66 8.21 -2.01 8.25
C ALA A 66 7.97 -3.49 7.94
N MET A 67 7.34 -3.80 6.81
CA MET A 67 7.12 -5.17 6.36
C MET A 67 8.42 -5.94 6.08
N THR A 68 9.54 -5.26 5.79
CA THR A 68 10.82 -5.99 5.65
C THR A 68 11.23 -6.69 6.93
N ALA A 69 10.77 -6.19 8.08
CA ALA A 69 10.98 -6.81 9.39
C ALA A 69 9.80 -7.68 9.84
N SER A 70 8.56 -7.22 9.64
CA SER A 70 7.36 -7.87 10.18
C SER A 70 6.76 -8.94 9.25
N LEU A 71 7.07 -8.90 7.94
CA LEU A 71 6.62 -9.88 6.94
C LEU A 71 7.72 -10.24 5.93
N PRO A 72 8.93 -10.68 6.37
CA PRO A 72 10.05 -10.99 5.49
C PRO A 72 9.79 -12.18 4.56
N SER A 73 8.65 -12.86 4.70
CA SER A 73 8.20 -13.88 3.75
C SER A 73 7.78 -13.28 2.39
N ARG A 74 7.35 -12.03 2.36
CA ARG A 74 6.77 -11.39 1.17
C ARG A 74 7.47 -10.11 0.75
N VAL A 75 8.03 -9.36 1.70
CA VAL A 75 8.64 -8.04 1.49
C VAL A 75 10.06 -8.01 2.01
N GLY A 76 11.00 -7.56 1.20
CA GLY A 76 12.41 -7.44 1.58
C GLY A 76 13.15 -6.38 0.76
N LEU A 77 14.27 -5.89 1.30
CA LEU A 77 15.05 -4.82 0.67
C LEU A 77 15.64 -5.21 -0.70
N THR A 78 15.81 -6.50 -0.97
CA THR A 78 16.25 -7.03 -2.27
C THR A 78 15.09 -7.31 -3.22
N GLY A 79 13.85 -7.24 -2.74
CA GLY A 79 12.64 -7.35 -3.54
C GLY A 79 12.31 -6.07 -4.29
N GLY A 80 11.02 -5.90 -4.58
CA GLY A 80 10.52 -4.71 -5.27
C GLY A 80 9.01 -4.69 -5.27
N GLY A 81 8.43 -3.86 -6.15
CA GLY A 81 6.99 -3.69 -6.22
C GLY A 81 6.54 -2.75 -7.32
N VAL A 82 5.28 -2.39 -7.25
CA VAL A 82 4.66 -1.39 -8.12
C VAL A 82 3.66 -0.57 -7.34
N CYS A 83 3.64 0.73 -7.56
CA CYS A 83 2.71 1.67 -6.93
C CYS A 83 1.92 2.45 -7.96
N VAL A 84 0.65 2.71 -7.66
CA VAL A 84 -0.17 3.73 -8.29
C VAL A 84 -0.39 4.84 -7.27
N LEU A 85 -0.08 6.07 -7.66
CA LEU A 85 -0.21 7.27 -6.84
C LEU A 85 -1.15 8.24 -7.54
N PHE A 86 -2.01 8.91 -6.78
CA PHE A 86 -2.82 10.03 -7.25
C PHE A 86 -2.54 11.25 -6.38
N ASP A 87 -2.16 12.34 -7.00
CA ASP A 87 -1.97 13.64 -6.37
C ASP A 87 -3.24 14.48 -6.59
N ALA A 88 -3.93 14.78 -5.51
CA ALA A 88 -5.21 15.47 -5.53
C ALA A 88 -5.08 16.95 -5.98
N ALA A 89 -3.97 17.61 -5.65
CA ALA A 89 -3.74 19.01 -5.99
C ALA A 89 -3.46 19.18 -7.49
N SER A 90 -2.57 18.36 -8.06
CA SER A 90 -2.27 18.37 -9.50
C SER A 90 -3.26 17.57 -10.33
N LYS A 91 -4.12 16.74 -9.69
CA LYS A 91 -5.11 15.87 -10.34
C LYS A 91 -4.47 14.84 -11.29
N LYS A 92 -3.26 14.39 -10.98
CA LYS A 92 -2.48 13.48 -11.81
C LYS A 92 -2.21 12.16 -11.10
N ALA A 93 -2.35 11.07 -11.87
CA ALA A 93 -1.93 9.76 -11.42
C ALA A 93 -0.58 9.36 -12.03
N ARG A 94 0.20 8.55 -11.28
CA ARG A 94 1.51 8.03 -11.69
C ARG A 94 1.67 6.58 -11.29
N THR A 95 2.39 5.85 -12.12
CA THR A 95 2.96 4.54 -11.80
C THR A 95 4.41 4.71 -11.39
N ILE A 96 4.80 4.05 -10.30
CA ILE A 96 6.21 3.82 -9.97
C ILE A 96 6.44 2.33 -10.03
N ASP A 97 7.13 1.88 -11.09
CA ASP A 97 7.47 0.48 -11.34
C ASP A 97 8.92 0.24 -10.88
N PHE A 98 9.05 -0.56 -9.83
CA PHE A 98 10.30 -1.06 -9.28
C PHE A 98 10.21 -2.57 -9.04
N LEU A 99 9.61 -3.28 -9.99
CA LEU A 99 9.52 -4.74 -9.93
C LEU A 99 10.91 -5.35 -9.80
N PRO A 100 11.07 -6.40 -9.00
CA PRO A 100 12.34 -7.09 -8.82
C PRO A 100 12.59 -7.99 -10.04
N ARG A 101 12.99 -7.40 -11.16
CA ARG A 101 13.25 -8.12 -12.42
C ARG A 101 14.46 -9.04 -12.27
N PRO A 102 14.50 -10.17 -13.02
CA PRO A 102 15.71 -11.02 -13.03
C PRO A 102 16.93 -10.21 -13.42
N ALA A 103 18.03 -10.40 -12.67
CA ALA A 103 19.32 -9.82 -12.98
C ALA A 103 20.13 -10.81 -13.84
N GLY A 104 20.13 -10.59 -15.15
CA GLY A 104 20.77 -11.50 -16.09
C GLY A 104 19.96 -12.79 -16.32
N ALA A 105 20.65 -13.92 -16.61
CA ALA A 105 20.02 -15.20 -16.91
C ALA A 105 19.61 -16.03 -15.68
N GLY A 106 19.74 -15.47 -14.48
CA GLY A 106 19.48 -16.19 -13.22
C GLY A 106 18.10 -15.92 -12.63
N VAL A 107 17.78 -16.67 -11.57
CA VAL A 107 16.56 -16.48 -10.81
C VAL A 107 16.61 -15.32 -9.80
N VAL A 108 17.79 -14.72 -9.60
CA VAL A 108 18.02 -13.66 -8.62
C VAL A 108 17.47 -12.34 -9.15
N ALA A 109 16.74 -11.63 -8.30
CA ALA A 109 16.18 -10.33 -8.63
C ALA A 109 17.21 -9.20 -8.54
N MET A 110 17.06 -8.19 -9.41
CA MET A 110 17.66 -6.87 -9.18
C MET A 110 17.06 -6.27 -7.92
N PRO A 111 17.85 -5.92 -6.90
CA PRO A 111 17.37 -5.25 -5.69
C PRO A 111 16.74 -3.90 -6.01
N ALA A 112 15.42 -3.82 -5.93
CA ALA A 112 14.65 -2.68 -6.43
C ALA A 112 13.99 -1.86 -5.31
N MET A 113 13.75 -2.48 -4.14
CA MET A 113 12.90 -1.92 -3.09
C MET A 113 13.37 -0.55 -2.59
N ALA A 114 14.63 -0.41 -2.21
CA ALA A 114 15.07 0.82 -1.54
C ALA A 114 14.94 2.07 -2.44
N ARG A 115 15.38 2.01 -3.72
CA ARG A 115 15.19 3.12 -4.68
C ARG A 115 13.74 3.30 -5.09
N GLY A 116 12.97 2.21 -5.19
CA GLY A 116 11.55 2.27 -5.48
C GLY A 116 10.77 3.03 -4.41
N LEU A 117 10.97 2.67 -3.14
CA LEU A 117 10.31 3.34 -2.02
C LEU A 117 10.75 4.81 -1.86
N TYR A 118 12.02 5.09 -2.12
CA TYR A 118 12.50 6.47 -2.15
C TYR A 118 11.82 7.28 -3.27
N ALA A 119 11.62 6.70 -4.45
CA ALA A 119 10.90 7.35 -5.54
C ALA A 119 9.42 7.57 -5.20
N VAL A 120 8.76 6.63 -4.52
CA VAL A 120 7.39 6.78 -4.01
C VAL A 120 7.31 7.93 -3.01
N GLN A 121 8.20 7.96 -2.04
CA GLN A 121 8.27 8.99 -1.02
C GLN A 121 8.56 10.36 -1.64
N ALA A 122 9.51 10.46 -2.56
CA ALA A 122 9.85 11.70 -3.25
C ALA A 122 8.71 12.23 -4.14
N ALA A 123 7.87 11.34 -4.68
CA ALA A 123 6.75 11.72 -5.55
C ALA A 123 5.49 12.15 -4.79
N ALA A 124 5.25 11.64 -3.58
CA ALA A 124 4.00 11.79 -2.86
C ALA A 124 4.17 11.91 -1.33
N GLY A 125 5.36 12.21 -0.83
CA GLY A 125 5.66 12.42 0.57
C GLY A 125 6.15 13.83 0.87
N VAL A 126 6.27 14.15 2.16
CA VAL A 126 6.75 15.44 2.69
C VAL A 126 7.72 15.26 3.87
N MET A 127 7.79 14.06 4.44
CA MET A 127 8.66 13.78 5.59
C MET A 127 10.11 13.59 5.14
N ARG A 128 11.05 13.73 6.08
CA ARG A 128 12.44 13.36 5.83
C ARG A 128 12.58 11.83 5.76
N TRP A 129 13.44 11.35 4.88
CA TRP A 129 13.69 9.91 4.71
C TRP A 129 14.01 9.18 6.02
N GLU A 130 14.76 9.82 6.91
CA GLU A 130 15.12 9.26 8.21
C GLU A 130 13.90 8.96 9.09
N GLN A 131 12.85 9.77 8.99
CA GLN A 131 11.59 9.58 9.73
C GLN A 131 10.78 8.41 9.13
N VAL A 132 10.84 8.25 7.81
CA VAL A 132 10.14 7.16 7.09
C VAL A 132 10.78 5.80 7.40
N VAL A 133 12.12 5.74 7.54
CA VAL A 133 12.83 4.47 7.79
C VAL A 133 12.83 4.08 9.28
N ALA A 134 12.80 5.05 10.19
CA ALA A 134 12.97 4.82 11.64
C ALA A 134 12.02 3.75 12.22
N PRO A 135 10.71 3.70 11.88
CA PRO A 135 9.82 2.66 12.41
C PRO A 135 10.24 1.24 12.04
N ALA A 136 10.74 1.03 10.82
CA ALA A 136 11.21 -0.28 10.37
C ALA A 136 12.45 -0.74 11.13
N GLU A 137 13.41 0.15 11.39
CA GLU A 137 14.57 -0.12 12.23
C GLU A 137 14.16 -0.52 13.65
N GLN A 138 13.20 0.20 14.24
CA GLN A 138 12.69 -0.11 15.58
C GLN A 138 11.98 -1.47 15.62
N LEU A 139 11.15 -1.79 14.62
CA LEU A 139 10.49 -3.09 14.53
C LEU A 139 11.51 -4.23 14.40
N ALA A 140 12.56 -4.06 13.61
CA ALA A 140 13.62 -5.05 13.48
C ALA A 140 14.42 -5.21 14.77
N GLN A 141 14.73 -4.12 15.46
CA GLN A 141 15.54 -4.13 16.69
C GLN A 141 14.79 -4.76 17.88
N PHE A 142 13.54 -4.35 18.10
CA PHE A 142 12.83 -4.64 19.33
C PHE A 142 11.76 -5.72 19.21
N SER A 143 11.33 -6.03 18.00
CA SER A 143 10.28 -7.01 17.66
C SER A 143 9.03 -6.93 18.57
N PRO A 144 7.92 -6.40 18.10
CA PRO A 144 6.68 -6.35 18.89
C PRO A 144 6.02 -7.74 19.05
N GLY A 145 6.65 -8.78 18.53
CA GLY A 145 6.14 -10.13 18.40
C GLY A 145 5.75 -10.47 16.96
N LEU A 146 5.79 -11.75 16.61
CA LEU A 146 5.45 -12.20 15.27
C LEU A 146 3.95 -12.06 15.01
N SER A 147 3.60 -11.50 13.87
CA SER A 147 2.21 -11.39 13.44
C SER A 147 1.67 -12.74 12.98
N ARG A 148 0.33 -12.88 12.98
CA ARG A 148 -0.35 -14.06 12.43
C ARG A 148 0.02 -14.29 10.96
N ALA A 149 0.21 -13.25 10.16
CA ALA A 149 0.61 -13.35 8.77
C ALA A 149 1.95 -14.07 8.61
N LEU A 150 2.97 -13.63 9.35
CA LEU A 150 4.29 -14.24 9.28
C LEU A 150 4.31 -15.68 9.84
N VAL A 151 3.60 -15.93 10.94
CA VAL A 151 3.53 -17.29 11.51
C VAL A 151 2.87 -18.27 10.55
N GLN A 152 1.79 -17.86 9.86
CA GLN A 152 1.17 -18.67 8.82
C GLN A 152 2.13 -18.95 7.66
N ASP A 153 2.84 -17.93 7.18
CA ASP A 153 3.83 -18.08 6.10
C ASP A 153 5.02 -18.98 6.52
N LEU A 154 5.49 -18.85 7.76
CA LEU A 154 6.55 -19.73 8.29
C LEU A 154 6.08 -21.20 8.36
N GLY A 155 4.85 -21.42 8.78
CA GLY A 155 4.26 -22.77 8.81
C GLY A 155 4.11 -23.40 7.42
N THR A 156 3.70 -22.60 6.43
CA THR A 156 3.44 -23.08 5.06
C THR A 156 4.71 -23.11 4.20
N PHE A 157 5.53 -22.08 4.28
CA PHE A 157 6.64 -21.86 3.35
C PHE A 157 8.02 -21.84 4.02
N GLY A 158 8.11 -22.02 5.34
CA GLY A 158 9.38 -21.99 6.07
C GLY A 158 10.39 -23.03 5.60
N GLY A 159 9.92 -24.15 5.01
CA GLY A 159 10.78 -25.15 4.36
C GLY A 159 11.58 -24.62 3.17
N ARG A 160 11.20 -23.49 2.58
CA ARG A 160 11.95 -22.84 1.48
C ARG A 160 13.23 -22.13 1.97
N LEU A 161 13.30 -21.78 3.25
CA LEU A 161 14.50 -21.15 3.81
C LEU A 161 15.67 -22.14 3.79
N ALA A 162 16.81 -21.72 3.22
CA ALA A 162 18.01 -22.53 3.15
C ALA A 162 18.47 -22.95 4.57
N PRO A 163 18.96 -24.18 4.76
CA PRO A 163 19.33 -24.70 6.09
C PRO A 163 20.35 -23.86 6.84
N ASP A 164 21.28 -23.22 6.12
CA ASP A 164 22.33 -22.33 6.62
C ASP A 164 21.89 -20.86 6.73
N SER A 165 20.67 -20.54 6.29
CA SER A 165 20.12 -19.20 6.33
C SER A 165 19.99 -18.71 7.77
N GLU A 166 20.51 -17.50 8.02
CA GLU A 166 20.36 -16.79 9.28
C GLU A 166 18.86 -16.58 9.63
N THR A 167 18.04 -16.27 8.64
CA THR A 167 16.59 -16.15 8.77
C THR A 167 15.95 -17.45 9.27
N ARG A 168 16.38 -18.61 8.73
CA ARG A 168 15.88 -19.90 9.20
C ARG A 168 16.26 -20.17 10.65
N ARG A 169 17.52 -19.96 11.02
CA ARG A 169 17.97 -20.14 12.40
C ARG A 169 17.19 -19.26 13.37
N ARG A 170 16.93 -18.02 12.98
CA ARG A 170 16.25 -17.03 13.81
C ARG A 170 14.77 -17.36 14.01
N PHE A 171 14.05 -17.66 12.96
CA PHE A 171 12.61 -17.86 13.02
C PHE A 171 12.18 -19.31 13.31
N LEU A 172 13.00 -20.29 12.96
CA LEU A 172 12.67 -21.72 13.03
C LEU A 172 13.66 -22.55 13.86
N GLY A 173 14.71 -21.94 14.43
CA GLY A 173 15.75 -22.67 15.17
C GLY A 173 15.26 -23.40 16.41
N SER A 174 14.19 -22.93 17.04
CA SER A 174 13.52 -23.56 18.19
C SER A 174 12.18 -24.24 17.84
N GLY A 175 11.90 -24.46 16.56
CA GLY A 175 10.63 -24.97 16.05
C GLY A 175 9.73 -23.87 15.45
N THR A 176 8.47 -24.22 15.16
CA THR A 176 7.51 -23.25 14.61
C THR A 176 7.12 -22.25 15.69
N PRO A 177 7.34 -20.94 15.47
CA PRO A 177 7.06 -19.93 16.47
C PRO A 177 5.54 -19.72 16.62
N ALA A 178 5.14 -19.27 17.82
CA ALA A 178 3.77 -18.84 18.07
C ALA A 178 3.55 -17.37 17.64
N VAL A 179 2.30 -17.00 17.40
CA VAL A 179 1.90 -15.60 17.25
C VAL A 179 2.25 -14.84 18.53
N GLY A 180 2.86 -13.66 18.41
CA GLY A 180 3.33 -12.86 19.53
C GLY A 180 4.74 -13.24 20.05
N ALA A 181 5.37 -14.31 19.53
CA ALA A 181 6.75 -14.63 19.90
C ALA A 181 7.70 -13.50 19.52
N VAL A 182 8.52 -13.07 20.46
CA VAL A 182 9.48 -11.96 20.25
C VAL A 182 10.73 -12.51 19.58
N VAL A 183 11.01 -12.02 18.36
CA VAL A 183 12.16 -12.42 17.54
C VAL A 183 12.84 -11.19 16.99
N GLY A 184 13.87 -10.69 17.68
CA GLY A 184 14.66 -9.56 17.21
C GLY A 184 15.49 -9.91 15.97
N GLN A 185 15.72 -8.90 15.13
CA GLN A 185 16.48 -9.00 13.86
C GLN A 185 17.61 -7.96 13.83
N PRO A 186 18.62 -8.06 14.70
CA PRO A 186 19.64 -7.01 14.88
C PRO A 186 20.44 -6.73 13.61
N GLU A 187 20.69 -7.73 12.76
CA GLU A 187 21.40 -7.55 11.51
C GLU A 187 20.57 -6.73 10.50
N LEU A 188 19.26 -6.99 10.43
CA LEU A 188 18.34 -6.18 9.63
C LEU A 188 18.21 -4.76 10.19
N ALA A 189 18.14 -4.62 11.51
CA ALA A 189 18.13 -3.32 12.17
C ALA A 189 19.40 -2.51 11.84
N ALA A 190 20.57 -3.13 11.86
CA ALA A 190 21.83 -2.49 11.47
C ALA A 190 21.81 -2.05 9.98
N THR A 191 21.29 -2.87 9.09
CA THR A 191 21.10 -2.55 7.67
C THR A 191 20.17 -1.36 7.48
N LEU A 192 19.01 -1.37 8.15
CA LEU A 192 18.03 -0.27 8.13
C LEU A 192 18.60 1.01 8.75
N SER A 193 19.42 0.90 9.80
CA SER A 193 20.12 2.04 10.40
C SER A 193 21.07 2.72 9.42
N ILE A 194 21.82 1.96 8.61
CA ILE A 194 22.66 2.51 7.55
C ILE A 194 21.79 3.22 6.51
N LEU A 195 20.72 2.56 6.05
CA LEU A 195 19.79 3.13 5.08
C LEU A 195 19.14 4.43 5.59
N ARG A 196 18.78 4.48 6.87
CA ARG A 196 18.22 5.66 7.52
C ARG A 196 19.21 6.82 7.56
N ARG A 197 20.44 6.57 8.03
CA ARG A 197 21.43 7.64 8.29
C ARG A 197 22.13 8.11 7.02
N GLN A 198 22.34 7.24 6.03
CA GLN A 198 23.14 7.54 4.84
C GLN A 198 22.29 7.61 3.57
N GLY A 199 20.97 7.43 3.70
CA GLY A 199 20.06 7.46 2.57
C GLY A 199 20.14 6.22 1.67
N VAL A 200 19.30 6.21 0.64
CA VAL A 200 19.17 5.10 -0.29
C VAL A 200 20.44 4.80 -1.08
N GLY A 201 21.30 5.80 -1.27
CA GLY A 201 22.61 5.63 -1.93
C GLY A 201 23.50 4.60 -1.26
N ALA A 202 23.41 4.43 0.07
CA ALA A 202 24.17 3.45 0.83
C ALA A 202 24.01 2.01 0.30
N PHE A 203 22.85 1.70 -0.23
CA PHE A 203 22.50 0.37 -0.73
C PHE A 203 23.08 0.06 -2.12
N TYR A 204 23.26 1.07 -2.99
CA TYR A 204 23.59 0.88 -4.41
C TYR A 204 25.04 1.27 -4.78
N ASN A 205 25.62 2.22 -4.07
CA ASN A 205 26.98 2.72 -4.33
C ASN A 205 27.75 3.12 -3.05
N GLY A 206 27.15 2.84 -1.88
CA GLY A 206 27.74 3.10 -0.56
C GLY A 206 28.18 1.81 0.15
N PRO A 207 28.23 1.83 1.49
CA PRO A 207 28.84 0.75 2.29
C PRO A 207 28.13 -0.59 2.18
N LEU A 208 26.82 -0.63 1.84
CA LEU A 208 26.10 -1.88 1.64
C LEU A 208 26.26 -2.47 0.23
N ALA A 209 26.68 -1.67 -0.76
CA ALA A 209 26.67 -2.08 -2.16
C ALA A 209 27.54 -3.32 -2.44
N ALA A 210 28.74 -3.39 -1.87
CA ALA A 210 29.64 -4.54 -2.05
C ALA A 210 29.02 -5.83 -1.46
N THR A 211 28.47 -5.74 -0.25
CA THR A 211 27.81 -6.89 0.43
C THR A 211 26.58 -7.36 -0.33
N VAL A 212 25.76 -6.41 -0.84
CA VAL A 212 24.58 -6.74 -1.66
C VAL A 212 25.00 -7.38 -2.99
N ALA A 213 25.97 -6.81 -3.69
CA ALA A 213 26.49 -7.37 -4.95
C ALA A 213 27.04 -8.78 -4.76
N GLN A 214 27.88 -8.99 -3.73
CA GLN A 214 28.44 -10.31 -3.40
C GLN A 214 27.34 -11.32 -3.03
N GLY A 215 26.39 -10.94 -2.15
CA GLY A 215 25.35 -11.83 -1.67
C GLY A 215 24.32 -12.21 -2.75
N THR A 216 24.08 -11.32 -3.71
CA THR A 216 23.17 -11.54 -4.83
C THR A 216 23.87 -12.11 -6.07
N GLY A 217 25.16 -11.93 -6.21
CA GLY A 217 25.92 -12.27 -7.42
C GLY A 217 25.69 -11.28 -8.57
N ILE A 218 25.15 -10.09 -8.30
CA ILE A 218 24.87 -9.06 -9.30
C ILE A 218 26.13 -8.19 -9.51
N ASP A 219 26.41 -7.85 -10.77
CA ASP A 219 27.47 -6.91 -11.11
C ASP A 219 27.27 -5.56 -10.37
N PRO A 220 28.26 -5.06 -9.63
CA PRO A 220 28.17 -3.77 -8.94
C PRO A 220 27.83 -2.59 -9.87
N ALA A 221 28.21 -2.65 -11.14
CA ALA A 221 27.85 -1.61 -12.11
C ALA A 221 26.35 -1.64 -12.45
N GLN A 222 25.76 -2.83 -12.62
CA GLN A 222 24.32 -2.99 -12.82
C GLN A 222 23.55 -2.53 -11.58
N LEU A 223 24.02 -2.88 -10.38
CA LEU A 223 23.39 -2.44 -9.13
C LEU A 223 23.38 -0.91 -9.02
N ARG A 224 24.52 -0.25 -9.33
CA ARG A 224 24.61 1.23 -9.34
C ARG A 224 23.69 1.88 -10.38
N ALA A 225 23.58 1.29 -11.55
CA ALA A 225 22.81 1.82 -12.68
C ALA A 225 21.29 1.67 -12.50
N TYR A 226 20.83 0.79 -11.60
CA TYR A 226 19.41 0.54 -11.42
C TYR A 226 18.65 1.82 -11.06
N GLN A 227 17.52 2.07 -11.73
CA GLN A 227 16.55 3.13 -11.43
C GLN A 227 15.13 2.60 -11.54
N PRO A 228 14.20 2.99 -10.67
CA PRO A 228 12.79 2.71 -10.84
C PRO A 228 12.24 3.49 -12.05
N ARG A 229 11.22 2.93 -12.70
CA ARG A 229 10.52 3.60 -13.80
C ARG A 229 9.37 4.44 -13.23
N VAL A 230 9.32 5.73 -13.56
CA VAL A 230 8.25 6.64 -13.16
C VAL A 230 7.53 7.12 -14.42
N VAL A 231 6.25 6.79 -14.54
CA VAL A 231 5.42 7.08 -15.73
C VAL A 231 3.99 7.40 -15.33
N GLY A 232 3.14 7.73 -16.31
CA GLY A 232 1.70 7.81 -16.13
C GLY A 232 1.07 6.46 -15.80
N THR A 233 -0.23 6.44 -15.53
CA THR A 233 -1.01 5.22 -15.37
C THR A 233 -1.70 4.83 -16.67
N LEU A 234 -2.07 3.56 -16.82
CA LEU A 234 -3.12 3.18 -17.73
C LEU A 234 -4.44 3.67 -17.11
N THR A 235 -5.14 4.54 -17.82
CA THR A 235 -6.34 5.23 -17.32
C THR A 235 -7.56 4.75 -18.10
N VAL A 236 -8.60 4.36 -17.37
CA VAL A 236 -9.88 3.97 -17.96
C VAL A 236 -10.96 4.91 -17.42
N PRO A 237 -11.56 5.75 -18.27
CA PRO A 237 -12.68 6.60 -17.87
C PRO A 237 -13.85 5.77 -17.36
N PHE A 238 -14.46 6.22 -16.26
CA PHE A 238 -15.61 5.59 -15.65
C PHE A 238 -16.52 6.66 -15.06
N ASP A 239 -17.59 7.00 -15.79
CA ASP A 239 -18.49 8.11 -15.47
C ASP A 239 -17.71 9.42 -15.25
N ILE A 240 -17.86 10.07 -14.10
CA ILE A 240 -17.13 11.28 -13.70
C ILE A 240 -15.77 10.99 -13.05
N THR A 241 -15.32 9.76 -13.10
CA THR A 241 -14.07 9.29 -12.46
C THR A 241 -13.20 8.54 -13.45
N ASP A 242 -11.97 8.28 -13.03
CA ASP A 242 -11.02 7.47 -13.77
C ASP A 242 -10.51 6.32 -12.90
N LEU A 243 -10.48 5.11 -13.47
CA LEU A 243 -9.70 4.01 -12.92
C LEU A 243 -8.26 4.15 -13.38
N HIS A 244 -7.33 4.15 -12.44
CA HIS A 244 -5.90 4.15 -12.67
C HIS A 244 -5.30 2.80 -12.28
N VAL A 245 -4.73 2.10 -13.25
CA VAL A 245 -3.94 0.87 -13.02
C VAL A 245 -2.50 1.09 -13.46
N PRO A 246 -1.53 0.32 -12.95
CA PRO A 246 -0.13 0.57 -13.25
C PRO A 246 0.19 0.35 -14.74
N ASP A 247 0.89 1.30 -15.33
CA ASP A 247 1.60 1.11 -16.59
C ASP A 247 2.97 0.49 -16.30
N MET A 248 3.02 -0.83 -16.33
CA MET A 248 4.25 -1.58 -16.04
C MET A 248 5.13 -1.73 -17.27
N SER A 249 6.41 -2.00 -17.06
CA SER A 249 7.36 -2.33 -18.13
C SER A 249 7.04 -3.66 -18.86
N ASP A 250 6.10 -4.43 -18.30
CA ASP A 250 5.39 -5.52 -18.96
C ASP A 250 4.00 -5.03 -19.42
N PRO A 251 3.85 -4.59 -20.68
CA PRO A 251 2.60 -3.95 -21.13
C PRO A 251 1.42 -4.94 -21.23
N GLU A 252 1.68 -6.24 -21.33
CA GLU A 252 0.64 -7.25 -21.44
C GLU A 252 -0.19 -7.36 -20.15
N THR A 253 0.47 -7.31 -18.97
CA THR A 253 -0.22 -7.41 -17.68
C THR A 253 -1.18 -6.24 -17.47
N GLY A 254 -0.75 -5.01 -17.75
CA GLY A 254 -1.60 -3.83 -17.62
C GLY A 254 -2.78 -3.83 -18.61
N ALA A 255 -2.53 -4.18 -19.87
CA ALA A 255 -3.57 -4.27 -20.88
C ALA A 255 -4.61 -5.36 -20.55
N ALA A 256 -4.16 -6.54 -20.10
CA ALA A 256 -5.05 -7.62 -19.67
C ALA A 256 -5.93 -7.20 -18.50
N LEU A 257 -5.38 -6.48 -17.51
CA LEU A 257 -6.12 -5.96 -16.36
C LEU A 257 -7.21 -4.96 -16.79
N VAL A 258 -6.87 -4.02 -17.69
CA VAL A 258 -7.82 -3.04 -18.25
C VAL A 258 -8.94 -3.73 -19.03
N GLN A 259 -8.60 -4.70 -19.87
CA GLN A 259 -9.58 -5.42 -20.69
C GLN A 259 -10.51 -6.29 -19.82
N ALA A 260 -9.95 -6.97 -18.82
CA ALA A 260 -10.73 -7.76 -17.89
C ALA A 260 -11.66 -6.85 -17.07
N TRP A 261 -11.19 -5.69 -16.62
CA TRP A 261 -12.01 -4.72 -15.90
C TRP A 261 -13.23 -4.27 -16.71
N LYS A 262 -13.03 -3.87 -17.98
CA LYS A 262 -14.13 -3.48 -18.88
C LYS A 262 -15.18 -4.58 -19.02
N SER A 263 -14.75 -5.84 -18.97
CA SER A 263 -15.64 -7.00 -19.09
C SER A 263 -16.42 -7.33 -17.81
N VAL A 264 -15.95 -6.91 -16.65
CA VAL A 264 -16.59 -7.23 -15.36
C VAL A 264 -17.31 -6.04 -14.74
N ALA A 265 -17.04 -4.84 -15.24
CA ALA A 265 -17.49 -3.58 -14.66
C ALA A 265 -19.01 -3.52 -14.37
N ALA A 266 -19.81 -3.97 -15.29
CA ALA A 266 -21.28 -3.95 -15.17
C ALA A 266 -21.88 -5.17 -14.45
N LEU A 267 -21.07 -6.14 -14.02
CA LEU A 267 -21.56 -7.37 -13.39
C LEU A 267 -21.85 -7.15 -11.89
N PRO A 268 -22.81 -7.89 -11.30
CA PRO A 268 -22.98 -7.94 -9.85
C PRO A 268 -21.70 -8.39 -9.13
N PRO A 269 -21.44 -7.94 -7.89
CA PRO A 269 -20.20 -8.24 -7.17
C PRO A 269 -19.84 -9.74 -7.09
N ALA A 270 -20.82 -10.60 -6.86
CA ALA A 270 -20.60 -12.05 -6.78
C ALA A 270 -20.12 -12.68 -8.11
N GLU A 271 -20.62 -12.18 -9.24
CA GLU A 271 -20.27 -12.65 -10.57
C GLU A 271 -18.92 -12.12 -11.05
N ARG A 272 -18.56 -10.90 -10.65
CA ARG A 272 -17.28 -10.24 -11.00
C ARG A 272 -16.09 -11.10 -10.62
N ALA A 273 -16.08 -11.63 -9.40
CA ALA A 273 -14.97 -12.43 -8.89
C ALA A 273 -14.70 -13.67 -9.76
N THR A 274 -15.76 -14.42 -10.07
CA THR A 274 -15.67 -15.60 -10.92
C THR A 274 -15.25 -15.24 -12.34
N ARG A 275 -15.85 -14.21 -12.92
CA ARG A 275 -15.54 -13.79 -14.29
C ARG A 275 -14.13 -13.21 -14.41
N ALA A 276 -13.67 -12.41 -13.44
CA ALA A 276 -12.29 -11.91 -13.41
C ALA A 276 -11.28 -13.05 -13.34
N ALA A 277 -11.52 -14.03 -12.47
CA ALA A 277 -10.67 -15.22 -12.36
C ALA A 277 -10.56 -16.00 -13.69
N GLN A 278 -11.69 -16.17 -14.36
CA GLN A 278 -11.71 -16.84 -15.69
C GLN A 278 -10.94 -16.06 -16.76
N LEU A 279 -11.18 -14.75 -16.86
CA LEU A 279 -10.56 -13.90 -17.88
C LEU A 279 -9.04 -13.80 -17.72
N LEU A 280 -8.55 -13.80 -16.47
CA LEU A 280 -7.13 -13.68 -16.17
C LEU A 280 -6.44 -15.04 -16.00
N GLY A 281 -7.18 -16.15 -16.11
CA GLY A 281 -6.62 -17.48 -15.90
C GLY A 281 -6.21 -17.77 -14.46
N ALA A 282 -6.88 -17.15 -13.48
CA ALA A 282 -6.60 -17.36 -12.06
C ALA A 282 -7.22 -18.67 -11.58
N THR A 283 -6.50 -19.75 -11.75
CA THR A 283 -6.98 -21.12 -11.46
C THR A 283 -6.73 -21.57 -10.02
N GLY A 284 -6.06 -20.77 -9.20
CA GLY A 284 -5.62 -21.16 -7.85
C GLY A 284 -4.48 -22.17 -7.82
N LYS A 285 -3.87 -22.43 -8.97
CA LYS A 285 -2.70 -23.31 -9.15
C LYS A 285 -1.73 -22.68 -10.12
N GLY A 286 -0.45 -22.79 -9.86
CA GLY A 286 0.56 -22.25 -10.78
C GLY A 286 1.91 -22.02 -10.13
N ALA A 287 2.76 -21.24 -10.79
CA ALA A 287 4.03 -20.82 -10.23
C ALA A 287 3.82 -20.07 -8.91
N THR A 288 4.67 -20.36 -7.94
CA THR A 288 4.62 -19.74 -6.63
C THR A 288 4.81 -18.23 -6.76
N ALA A 289 3.80 -17.44 -6.37
CA ALA A 289 3.85 -16.00 -6.35
C ALA A 289 3.27 -15.49 -5.03
N ALA A 290 4.02 -14.65 -4.33
CA ALA A 290 3.57 -14.07 -3.07
C ALA A 290 3.75 -12.56 -3.11
N GLY A 291 2.70 -11.85 -2.74
CA GLY A 291 2.71 -10.40 -2.63
C GLY A 291 2.17 -9.92 -1.29
N ALA A 292 2.43 -8.66 -0.99
CA ALA A 292 1.81 -7.91 0.08
C ALA A 292 1.39 -6.53 -0.42
N GLY A 293 0.22 -6.07 0.04
CA GLY A 293 -0.37 -4.82 -0.36
C GLY A 293 -0.40 -3.80 0.76
N VAL A 294 -0.27 -2.54 0.39
CA VAL A 294 -0.58 -1.39 1.24
C VAL A 294 -1.33 -0.33 0.46
N MET A 295 -2.22 0.38 1.12
CA MET A 295 -2.93 1.50 0.52
C MET A 295 -3.24 2.57 1.55
N VAL A 296 -3.27 3.82 1.08
CA VAL A 296 -3.54 5.02 1.88
C VAL A 296 -4.40 5.98 1.08
N ILE A 297 -5.39 6.58 1.74
CA ILE A 297 -5.98 7.85 1.33
C ILE A 297 -5.69 8.83 2.47
N ASP A 298 -4.94 9.88 2.17
CA ASP A 298 -4.49 10.86 3.17
C ASP A 298 -5.50 12.01 3.38
N PRO A 299 -5.26 12.91 4.36
CA PRO A 299 -6.18 14.01 4.65
C PRO A 299 -6.39 15.00 3.50
N ASP A 300 -5.44 15.06 2.56
CA ASP A 300 -5.49 15.94 1.39
C ASP A 300 -6.08 15.27 0.15
N GLU A 301 -6.74 14.10 0.33
CA GLU A 301 -7.36 13.31 -0.74
C GLU A 301 -6.38 12.64 -1.71
N ASN A 302 -5.07 12.66 -1.40
CA ASN A 302 -4.10 11.89 -2.20
C ASN A 302 -4.32 10.40 -1.96
N GLY A 303 -4.18 9.63 -3.04
CA GLY A 303 -4.27 8.17 -3.00
C GLY A 303 -2.94 7.50 -3.29
N ALA A 304 -2.63 6.43 -2.57
CA ALA A 304 -1.53 5.55 -2.89
C ALA A 304 -1.95 4.09 -2.69
N ALA A 305 -1.68 3.24 -3.66
CA ALA A 305 -1.87 1.81 -3.60
C ALA A 305 -0.63 1.12 -4.15
N CYS A 306 -0.04 0.18 -3.41
CA CYS A 306 1.20 -0.49 -3.77
C CYS A 306 1.14 -1.99 -3.51
N ALA A 307 1.69 -2.76 -4.43
CA ALA A 307 1.94 -4.19 -4.26
C ALA A 307 3.45 -4.46 -4.26
N PHE A 308 3.91 -5.27 -3.31
CA PHE A 308 5.31 -5.62 -3.12
C PHE A 308 5.51 -7.12 -3.20
N THR A 309 6.73 -7.56 -3.56
CA THR A 309 7.09 -8.98 -3.61
C THR A 309 8.58 -9.22 -3.45
N GLN A 310 8.91 -10.43 -3.02
CA GLN A 310 10.24 -11.04 -3.17
C GLN A 310 10.24 -12.12 -4.28
N GLY A 311 9.24 -12.11 -5.17
CA GLY A 311 9.00 -13.11 -6.20
C GLY A 311 8.25 -14.33 -5.65
N ALA A 312 8.89 -15.09 -4.78
CA ALA A 312 8.30 -16.21 -4.08
C ALA A 312 8.32 -15.98 -2.56
N PRO A 313 7.55 -16.75 -1.76
CA PRO A 313 7.67 -16.70 -0.31
C PRO A 313 9.12 -16.92 0.13
N PHE A 314 9.67 -15.97 0.92
CA PHE A 314 11.08 -15.91 1.32
C PHE A 314 12.09 -15.80 0.15
N GLY A 315 11.64 -15.32 -1.03
CA GLY A 315 12.49 -15.17 -2.21
C GLY A 315 13.14 -16.47 -2.66
N THR A 316 14.48 -16.49 -2.80
CA THR A 316 15.26 -17.70 -3.09
C THR A 316 15.51 -18.59 -1.85
N GLY A 317 15.09 -18.16 -0.67
CA GLY A 317 15.37 -18.80 0.62
C GLY A 317 16.78 -18.53 1.16
N ARG A 318 17.68 -17.93 0.37
CA ARG A 318 19.05 -17.61 0.78
C ARG A 318 19.13 -16.25 1.45
N GLY A 319 19.92 -16.15 2.52
CA GLY A 319 20.25 -14.87 3.15
C GLY A 319 21.53 -14.24 2.61
N ILE A 320 21.64 -12.91 2.75
CA ILE A 320 22.91 -12.19 2.59
C ILE A 320 23.57 -12.11 3.97
N PRO A 321 24.71 -12.77 4.21
CA PRO A 321 25.30 -12.87 5.53
C PRO A 321 25.53 -11.51 6.21
N GLY A 322 25.23 -11.43 7.51
CA GLY A 322 25.43 -10.24 8.34
C GLY A 322 24.50 -9.05 8.05
N THR A 323 23.47 -9.23 7.20
CA THR A 323 22.57 -8.13 6.81
C THR A 323 21.12 -8.33 7.25
N GLY A 324 20.72 -9.56 7.61
CA GLY A 324 19.32 -9.92 7.87
C GLY A 324 18.43 -9.94 6.63
N MET A 325 18.97 -9.69 5.43
CA MET A 325 18.22 -9.66 4.18
C MET A 325 18.18 -11.03 3.51
N LEU A 326 17.03 -11.37 2.93
CA LEU A 326 16.88 -12.49 2.00
C LEU A 326 17.17 -12.03 0.57
N VAL A 327 17.65 -12.94 -0.27
CA VAL A 327 17.83 -12.71 -1.71
C VAL A 327 16.49 -12.95 -2.41
N ALA A 328 15.93 -11.92 -3.03
CA ALA A 328 14.67 -12.04 -3.76
C ALA A 328 14.82 -12.87 -5.05
N GLN A 329 13.74 -13.49 -5.46
CA GLN A 329 13.59 -14.15 -6.74
C GLN A 329 13.03 -13.16 -7.77
N GLY A 330 13.60 -13.17 -8.97
CA GLY A 330 13.15 -12.31 -10.06
C GLY A 330 11.75 -12.65 -10.53
N VAL A 331 10.98 -11.62 -10.93
CA VAL A 331 9.66 -11.77 -11.55
C VAL A 331 9.66 -11.14 -12.94
N ASP A 332 9.15 -11.86 -13.92
CA ASP A 332 9.05 -11.35 -15.29
C ASP A 332 7.78 -10.53 -15.49
N ARG A 333 6.72 -10.82 -14.73
CA ARG A 333 5.40 -10.20 -14.85
C ARG A 333 4.84 -9.78 -13.48
N GLY A 334 3.98 -8.75 -13.51
CA GLY A 334 3.38 -8.16 -12.30
C GLY A 334 2.27 -8.98 -11.61
N GLY A 335 2.09 -10.25 -11.94
CA GLY A 335 0.96 -11.07 -11.49
C GLY A 335 0.85 -11.37 -9.99
N PHE A 336 1.92 -11.13 -9.20
CA PHE A 336 1.93 -11.31 -7.74
C PHE A 336 0.97 -10.35 -7.02
N GLY A 337 0.66 -9.21 -7.63
CA GLY A 337 -0.21 -8.19 -7.04
C GLY A 337 -0.62 -7.14 -8.06
N ALA A 338 -1.75 -6.53 -7.84
CA ALA A 338 -2.28 -5.45 -8.67
C ALA A 338 -2.80 -4.33 -7.78
N PRO A 339 -2.16 -3.16 -7.76
CA PRO A 339 -2.72 -1.96 -7.16
C PRO A 339 -3.62 -1.23 -8.14
N ALA A 340 -4.65 -0.54 -7.64
CA ALA A 340 -5.46 0.38 -8.42
C ALA A 340 -6.00 1.53 -7.57
N LEU A 341 -6.27 2.65 -8.23
CA LEU A 341 -7.00 3.78 -7.68
C LEU A 341 -8.19 4.13 -8.58
N ILE A 342 -9.29 4.59 -7.98
CA ILE A 342 -10.32 5.34 -8.70
C ILE A 342 -10.33 6.74 -8.13
N ALA A 343 -10.19 7.73 -9.00
CA ALA A 343 -10.13 9.13 -8.62
C ALA A 343 -11.04 9.99 -9.50
N ASN A 344 -11.56 11.05 -8.91
CA ASN A 344 -12.23 12.11 -9.65
C ASN A 344 -11.22 13.22 -9.96
N SER A 345 -10.74 13.26 -11.20
CA SER A 345 -9.75 14.23 -11.65
C SER A 345 -10.32 15.67 -11.80
N ILE A 346 -11.65 15.84 -11.78
CA ILE A 346 -12.29 17.16 -11.85
C ILE A 346 -12.12 17.89 -10.51
N ILE A 347 -12.42 17.21 -9.41
CA ILE A 347 -12.41 17.79 -8.05
C ILE A 347 -11.18 17.40 -7.23
N GLY A 348 -10.29 16.53 -7.74
CA GLY A 348 -9.08 16.09 -7.04
C GLY A 348 -9.39 15.24 -5.82
N ARG A 349 -10.12 14.11 -5.99
CA ARG A 349 -10.47 13.19 -4.90
C ARG A 349 -10.19 11.75 -5.25
N THR A 350 -9.58 11.03 -4.33
CA THR A 350 -9.50 9.57 -4.39
C THR A 350 -10.76 8.96 -3.79
N LEU A 351 -11.43 8.09 -4.56
CA LEU A 351 -12.66 7.40 -4.16
C LEU A 351 -12.46 5.92 -3.89
N PHE A 352 -11.39 5.34 -4.43
CA PHE A 352 -11.02 3.96 -4.20
C PHE A 352 -9.51 3.82 -4.21
N ALA A 353 -8.99 3.03 -3.27
CA ALA A 353 -7.62 2.55 -3.27
C ALA A 353 -7.63 1.08 -2.91
N GLY A 354 -7.11 0.22 -3.78
CA GLY A 354 -7.16 -1.22 -3.55
C GLY A 354 -5.92 -1.94 -4.05
N VAL A 355 -5.61 -3.06 -3.39
CA VAL A 355 -4.55 -3.96 -3.82
C VAL A 355 -5.04 -5.40 -3.71
N GLY A 356 -4.96 -6.12 -4.81
CA GLY A 356 -5.10 -7.57 -4.84
C GLY A 356 -3.74 -8.24 -4.84
N THR A 357 -3.54 -9.28 -4.04
CA THR A 357 -2.25 -9.98 -3.87
C THR A 357 -2.40 -11.49 -3.98
N ALA A 358 -1.38 -12.15 -4.54
CA ALA A 358 -1.25 -13.60 -4.55
C ALA A 358 -0.72 -14.10 -3.19
N ASN A 359 -1.12 -15.31 -2.80
CA ASN A 359 -0.83 -15.89 -1.49
C ASN A 359 0.19 -17.05 -1.51
N GLY A 360 1.06 -17.08 -2.49
CA GLY A 360 2.08 -18.13 -2.59
C GLY A 360 1.69 -19.25 -3.55
N ASP A 361 0.63 -19.98 -3.30
CA ASP A 361 0.19 -21.11 -4.13
C ASP A 361 -0.94 -20.76 -5.11
N ASP A 362 -1.47 -19.56 -5.03
CA ASP A 362 -2.63 -19.10 -5.81
C ASP A 362 -2.34 -18.86 -7.32
N GLY A 363 -1.07 -18.80 -7.69
CA GLY A 363 -0.64 -18.45 -9.04
C GLY A 363 -0.62 -16.93 -9.31
N PRO A 364 0.04 -16.51 -10.39
CA PRO A 364 0.36 -15.10 -10.62
C PRO A 364 -0.84 -14.22 -11.00
N ALA A 365 -1.93 -14.78 -11.51
CA ALA A 365 -3.14 -14.03 -11.85
C ALA A 365 -4.10 -13.80 -10.67
N ALA A 366 -3.83 -14.40 -9.51
CA ALA A 366 -4.72 -14.37 -8.36
C ALA A 366 -4.91 -12.97 -7.77
N GLY A 367 -3.83 -12.20 -7.65
CA GLY A 367 -3.89 -10.81 -7.18
C GLY A 367 -4.74 -9.91 -8.09
N PRO A 368 -4.44 -9.83 -9.40
CA PRO A 368 -5.26 -9.10 -10.36
C PRO A 368 -6.74 -9.50 -10.34
N ALA A 369 -7.06 -10.80 -10.32
CA ALA A 369 -8.44 -11.27 -10.26
C ALA A 369 -9.15 -10.87 -8.95
N ALA A 370 -8.45 -10.95 -7.83
CA ALA A 370 -8.96 -10.52 -6.54
C ALA A 370 -9.28 -9.02 -6.55
N LEU A 371 -8.39 -8.17 -7.09
CA LEU A 371 -8.63 -6.74 -7.21
C LEU A 371 -9.89 -6.47 -8.04
N LEU A 372 -10.01 -7.06 -9.24
CA LEU A 372 -11.13 -6.83 -10.13
C LEU A 372 -12.47 -7.25 -9.54
N SER A 373 -12.48 -8.17 -8.58
CA SER A 373 -13.71 -8.58 -7.88
C SER A 373 -14.33 -7.46 -7.04
N VAL A 374 -13.54 -6.45 -6.64
CA VAL A 374 -13.95 -5.35 -5.76
C VAL A 374 -13.66 -3.96 -6.33
N ALA A 375 -12.75 -3.83 -7.30
CA ALA A 375 -12.31 -2.57 -7.88
C ALA A 375 -13.35 -1.99 -8.82
N LEU A 376 -14.54 -1.94 -8.41
CA LEU A 376 -15.61 -1.22 -9.03
C LEU A 376 -16.51 -0.79 -7.98
N PRO A 377 -17.30 0.03 -8.46
CA PRO A 377 -18.11 1.06 -7.86
C PRO A 377 -18.39 0.86 -6.38
N ALA A 378 -17.48 0.15 -5.69
CA ALA A 378 -17.44 0.06 -4.23
C ALA A 378 -17.55 1.43 -3.58
N GLY A 379 -17.28 2.48 -4.37
CA GLY A 379 -17.48 3.82 -3.95
C GLY A 379 -18.60 4.55 -4.64
N LEU A 380 -19.17 4.01 -5.68
CA LEU A 380 -20.04 4.74 -6.60
C LEU A 380 -21.47 4.17 -6.64
N GLU A 381 -21.66 2.92 -6.24
CA GLU A 381 -23.01 2.34 -6.16
C GLU A 381 -23.72 2.78 -4.88
N ASP A 382 -24.85 3.39 -5.06
CA ASP A 382 -25.66 4.08 -4.07
C ASP A 382 -26.15 3.21 -2.89
N LYS A 383 -26.00 1.90 -2.96
CA LYS A 383 -26.61 0.96 -2.01
C LYS A 383 -25.66 -0.05 -1.36
N SER A 384 -24.46 -0.27 -1.90
CA SER A 384 -23.54 -1.26 -1.36
C SER A 384 -22.39 -0.61 -0.60
N THR A 385 -22.17 -1.02 0.63
CA THR A 385 -21.00 -0.62 1.39
C THR A 385 -19.78 -1.45 0.96
N ALA A 386 -18.56 -0.92 1.17
CA ALA A 386 -17.32 -1.65 0.90
C ALA A 386 -17.29 -3.01 1.63
N THR A 387 -17.81 -3.07 2.86
CA THR A 387 -17.95 -4.30 3.63
C THR A 387 -18.88 -5.32 2.96
N GLN A 388 -20.01 -4.87 2.40
CA GLN A 388 -20.95 -5.75 1.69
C GLN A 388 -20.33 -6.31 0.41
N ILE A 389 -19.58 -5.50 -0.33
CA ILE A 389 -18.87 -5.92 -1.54
C ILE A 389 -17.82 -6.99 -1.19
N GLN A 390 -17.05 -6.79 -0.13
CA GLN A 390 -16.10 -7.80 0.33
C GLN A 390 -16.79 -9.09 0.79
N ALA A 391 -17.92 -8.99 1.49
CA ALA A 391 -18.70 -10.14 1.95
C ALA A 391 -19.32 -10.94 0.79
N ALA A 392 -19.68 -10.27 -0.31
CA ALA A 392 -20.24 -10.92 -1.50
C ALA A 392 -19.18 -11.68 -2.32
N ARG A 393 -17.87 -11.48 -2.06
CA ARG A 393 -16.81 -12.15 -2.78
C ARG A 393 -16.73 -13.64 -2.38
N PRO A 394 -16.82 -14.59 -3.34
CA PRO A 394 -16.71 -16.03 -3.02
C PRO A 394 -15.36 -16.36 -2.40
N GLN A 395 -15.37 -17.12 -1.31
CA GLN A 395 -14.14 -17.53 -0.61
C GLN A 395 -13.24 -18.49 -1.43
N SER A 396 -13.84 -19.16 -2.41
CA SER A 396 -13.14 -20.09 -3.32
C SER A 396 -12.27 -19.38 -4.38
N ILE A 397 -12.46 -18.06 -4.59
CA ILE A 397 -11.69 -17.31 -5.57
C ILE A 397 -10.28 -17.06 -5.02
N PRO A 398 -9.22 -17.41 -5.80
CA PRO A 398 -7.83 -17.24 -5.36
C PRO A 398 -7.46 -15.76 -5.18
N GLY A 399 -6.35 -15.54 -4.49
CA GLY A 399 -5.85 -14.20 -4.17
C GLY A 399 -6.60 -13.54 -3.02
N ARG A 400 -5.97 -12.53 -2.44
CA ARG A 400 -6.50 -11.69 -1.36
C ARG A 400 -6.69 -10.27 -1.88
N VAL A 401 -7.63 -9.53 -1.31
CA VAL A 401 -7.83 -8.12 -1.65
C VAL A 401 -8.22 -7.31 -0.44
N SER A 402 -7.51 -6.22 -0.24
CA SER A 402 -7.85 -5.20 0.73
C SER A 402 -8.06 -3.88 0.00
N PHE A 403 -8.96 -3.04 0.48
CA PHE A 403 -9.27 -1.78 -0.20
C PHE A 403 -9.92 -0.74 0.71
N VAL A 404 -9.85 0.50 0.29
CA VAL A 404 -10.68 1.62 0.77
C VAL A 404 -11.68 1.95 -0.33
N GLY A 405 -12.95 1.98 -0.01
CA GLY A 405 -14.00 2.41 -0.95
C GLY A 405 -14.80 3.56 -0.37
N CYS A 406 -15.03 4.61 -1.16
CA CYS A 406 -15.75 5.81 -0.79
C CYS A 406 -16.95 6.00 -1.70
N ARG A 407 -18.07 6.41 -1.12
CA ARG A 407 -19.24 6.91 -1.87
C ARG A 407 -19.44 8.38 -1.56
N VAL A 408 -19.95 9.13 -2.51
CA VAL A 408 -20.37 10.51 -2.32
C VAL A 408 -21.88 10.52 -2.28
N SER A 409 -22.45 11.02 -1.19
CA SER A 409 -23.91 11.21 -1.10
C SER A 409 -24.35 12.30 -2.07
N VAL A 410 -25.40 12.01 -2.84
CA VAL A 410 -26.00 12.97 -3.78
C VAL A 410 -26.75 14.08 -3.04
N GLU A 411 -27.25 13.79 -1.82
CA GLU A 411 -28.07 14.71 -1.04
C GLU A 411 -27.25 15.83 -0.40
N ASP A 412 -26.08 15.51 0.18
CA ASP A 412 -25.28 16.45 0.97
C ASP A 412 -23.86 16.63 0.45
N GLY A 413 -23.46 15.90 -0.57
CA GLY A 413 -22.11 15.91 -1.13
C GLY A 413 -21.03 15.32 -0.19
N ILE A 414 -21.44 14.72 0.92
CA ILE A 414 -20.52 14.14 1.91
C ILE A 414 -19.96 12.81 1.39
N ARG A 415 -18.66 12.64 1.58
CA ARG A 415 -17.96 11.39 1.26
C ARG A 415 -17.98 10.45 2.47
N TYR A 416 -18.48 9.25 2.25
CA TYR A 416 -18.47 8.16 3.23
C TYR A 416 -17.51 7.08 2.75
N CYS A 417 -16.44 6.83 3.50
CA CYS A 417 -15.44 5.82 3.16
C CYS A 417 -15.41 4.68 4.18
N GLN A 418 -15.07 3.51 3.70
CA GLN A 418 -14.78 2.34 4.52
C GLN A 418 -13.47 1.71 4.08
N ALA A 419 -12.61 1.40 5.04
CA ALA A 419 -11.42 0.60 4.83
C ALA A 419 -11.72 -0.85 5.18
N VAL A 420 -11.43 -1.77 4.27
CA VAL A 420 -11.82 -3.18 4.38
C VAL A 420 -10.62 -4.07 4.05
N ASN A 421 -10.40 -5.05 4.90
CA ASN A 421 -9.40 -6.08 4.70
C ASN A 421 -10.03 -7.42 4.26
N ASP A 422 -9.25 -8.25 3.56
CA ASP A 422 -9.67 -9.62 3.23
C ASP A 422 -9.71 -10.46 4.51
N PRO A 423 -10.85 -11.10 4.85
CA PRO A 423 -10.96 -11.90 6.08
C PRO A 423 -10.03 -13.12 6.10
N ARG A 424 -9.52 -13.56 4.94
CA ARG A 424 -8.54 -14.65 4.82
C ARG A 424 -7.10 -14.19 5.06
N ALA A 425 -6.87 -12.87 5.03
CA ALA A 425 -5.57 -12.28 5.33
C ALA A 425 -5.45 -11.93 6.82
N ALA A 426 -4.22 -11.73 7.28
CA ALA A 426 -3.96 -11.13 8.59
C ALA A 426 -3.82 -9.59 8.50
N SER A 427 -4.40 -9.00 7.47
CA SER A 427 -4.37 -7.57 7.18
C SER A 427 -5.11 -6.74 8.23
N LEU A 428 -4.75 -5.46 8.32
CA LEU A 428 -5.40 -4.49 9.20
C LEU A 428 -5.78 -3.24 8.41
N ALA A 429 -7.02 -2.80 8.63
CA ALA A 429 -7.57 -1.56 8.10
C ALA A 429 -7.81 -0.58 9.25
N LEU A 430 -7.32 0.64 9.11
CA LEU A 430 -7.39 1.69 10.12
C LEU A 430 -7.93 2.99 9.53
N THR A 431 -8.74 3.69 10.31
CA THR A 431 -9.14 5.07 10.05
C THR A 431 -8.38 5.99 10.97
N VAL A 432 -7.88 7.09 10.44
CA VAL A 432 -7.17 8.13 11.19
C VAL A 432 -7.97 9.41 11.07
N GLU A 433 -8.37 9.97 12.19
CA GLU A 433 -9.05 11.26 12.25
C GLU A 433 -8.01 12.36 12.50
N SER A 434 -8.07 13.41 11.73
CA SER A 434 -7.23 14.59 11.90
C SER A 434 -8.08 15.86 11.80
N GLU A 435 -7.73 16.86 12.57
CA GLU A 435 -8.33 18.19 12.47
C GLU A 435 -7.70 18.95 11.29
N ARG A 436 -8.52 19.34 10.32
CA ARG A 436 -8.06 20.23 9.25
C ARG A 436 -8.08 21.66 9.76
N LYS A 437 -6.92 22.22 10.07
CA LYS A 437 -6.82 23.69 10.25
C LYS A 437 -7.15 24.33 8.90
N ARG A 438 -8.25 25.07 8.85
CA ARG A 438 -8.55 25.92 7.69
C ARG A 438 -7.68 27.17 7.84
N ASP A 439 -6.73 27.34 6.93
CA ASP A 439 -6.01 28.61 6.74
C ASP A 439 -6.95 29.73 6.30
#